data_7ffaa02dfdea5c670d41a54e9782442e
#
_entry.id   7ffaa02dfdea5c670d41a54e9782442e
#
_cell.length_a   1.000
_cell.length_b   1.000
_cell.length_c   1.000
_cell.angle_alpha   90.00
_cell.angle_beta   90.00
_cell.angle_gamma   90.00
#
_symmetry.space_group_name_H-M   'P 1'
#
loop_
_entity.id
_entity.type
_entity.pdbx_description
1 polymer ?
#
loop_
_entity_poly.entity_id
_entity_poly.type
_entity_poly.pdbx_seq_one_letter_code
_entity_poly.pdbx_strand_id
1 'polypeptide(L)'
;INEVTGRAELVDFFALITNPKGWLFFWHTISAGLTTASFLILGVSAYHLIRKQNVDFFKRSFQTATIVGLVASTLVFFGGHTNGQYMFETQPMKFSSIEAHWETSQPADFSILTIGDLSGKREVWSFRTSQIGIPGVLSFLACNNFDCEVRGVNDIQAEYEATYGPGDYIPLMVVTYWAFRFMMSIGFLMMLLAFLFLLALRGNYENAKWMKWVPYVIVLPYIANMSGWILTEMGRQPWIVQG
;
A
#
# COMPACT_ATOMS: atom_id res chain seq x y z
N ILE A 1 -4.44 9.97 -27.07
CA ILE A 1 -3.98 9.20 -28.24
C ILE A 1 -4.35 10.02 -29.47
N ASN A 2 -3.44 10.18 -30.42
CA ASN A 2 -3.74 10.81 -31.67
C ASN A 2 -4.56 9.80 -32.51
N GLU A 3 -5.81 10.17 -32.86
CA GLU A 3 -6.75 9.28 -33.57
C GLU A 3 -6.29 8.91 -34.99
N VAL A 4 -5.42 9.74 -35.59
CA VAL A 4 -4.91 9.51 -36.96
C VAL A 4 -3.72 8.56 -36.95
N THR A 5 -2.82 8.70 -35.96
CA THR A 5 -1.57 7.92 -35.91
C THR A 5 -1.65 6.71 -34.96
N GLY A 6 -2.68 6.63 -34.12
CA GLY A 6 -2.85 5.61 -33.07
C GLY A 6 -1.75 5.67 -32.00
N ARG A 7 -0.99 6.75 -31.93
CA ARG A 7 0.14 6.90 -31.01
C ARG A 7 -0.20 7.83 -29.86
N ALA A 8 0.41 7.57 -28.72
CA ALA A 8 0.44 8.50 -27.61
C ALA A 8 1.42 9.65 -27.94
N GLU A 9 0.90 10.85 -28.17
CA GLU A 9 1.69 12.04 -28.47
C GLU A 9 1.56 13.04 -27.31
N LEU A 10 2.68 13.65 -26.94
CA LEU A 10 2.69 14.70 -25.92
C LEU A 10 2.17 16.01 -26.54
N VAL A 11 0.90 16.32 -26.28
CA VAL A 11 0.24 17.52 -26.80
C VAL A 11 0.42 18.73 -25.86
N ASP A 12 0.40 18.47 -24.54
CA ASP A 12 0.54 19.49 -23.51
C ASP A 12 1.49 19.03 -22.40
N PHE A 13 2.66 19.68 -22.36
CA PHE A 13 3.68 19.37 -21.34
C PHE A 13 3.25 19.79 -19.93
N PHE A 14 2.54 20.91 -19.79
CA PHE A 14 2.08 21.38 -18.48
C PHE A 14 0.99 20.45 -17.91
N ALA A 15 0.07 19.98 -18.73
CA ALA A 15 -0.91 18.97 -18.31
C ALA A 15 -0.23 17.69 -17.79
N LEU A 16 0.88 17.28 -18.43
CA LEU A 16 1.64 16.12 -17.99
C LEU A 16 2.27 16.33 -16.60
N ILE A 17 3.00 17.44 -16.40
CA ILE A 17 3.71 17.69 -15.13
C ILE A 17 2.79 18.11 -13.98
N THR A 18 1.59 18.60 -14.27
CA THR A 18 0.57 18.94 -13.27
C THR A 18 -0.40 17.78 -13.00
N ASN A 19 -0.19 16.62 -13.60
CA ASN A 19 -1.05 15.46 -13.40
C ASN A 19 -1.08 15.05 -11.92
N PRO A 20 -2.24 15.07 -11.24
CA PRO A 20 -2.34 14.76 -9.82
C PRO A 20 -1.79 13.37 -9.45
N LYS A 21 -2.02 12.37 -10.32
CA LYS A 21 -1.51 11.01 -10.12
C LYS A 21 0.01 10.96 -10.07
N GLY A 22 0.68 11.73 -10.94
CA GLY A 22 2.15 11.83 -10.96
C GLY A 22 2.69 12.32 -9.62
N TRP A 23 2.09 13.37 -9.06
CA TRP A 23 2.49 13.93 -7.77
C TRP A 23 2.17 13.03 -6.59
N LEU A 24 1.01 12.37 -6.56
CA LEU A 24 0.67 11.40 -5.52
C LEU A 24 1.67 10.24 -5.49
N PHE A 25 2.01 9.69 -6.63
CA PHE A 25 2.99 8.60 -6.74
C PHE A 25 4.41 9.08 -6.38
N PHE A 26 4.81 10.25 -6.81
CA PHE A 26 6.11 10.82 -6.49
C PHE A 26 6.30 10.94 -4.98
N TRP A 27 5.37 11.60 -4.28
CA TRP A 27 5.46 11.78 -2.83
C TRP A 27 5.39 10.46 -2.06
N HIS A 28 4.54 9.56 -2.46
CA HIS A 28 4.46 8.23 -1.84
C HIS A 28 5.77 7.46 -2.02
N THR A 29 6.35 7.46 -3.22
CA THR A 29 7.62 6.78 -3.53
C THR A 29 8.80 7.38 -2.78
N ILE A 30 8.93 8.71 -2.74
CA ILE A 30 10.00 9.39 -2.00
C ILE A 30 9.90 9.10 -0.51
N SER A 31 8.70 9.15 0.06
CA SER A 31 8.47 8.83 1.48
C SER A 31 8.79 7.36 1.78
N ALA A 32 8.45 6.43 0.89
CA ALA A 32 8.81 5.01 1.01
C ALA A 32 10.33 4.81 0.91
N GLY A 33 11.01 5.54 0.03
CA GLY A 33 12.47 5.54 -0.08
C GLY A 33 13.16 6.06 1.19
N LEU A 34 12.66 7.15 1.78
CA LEU A 34 13.14 7.67 3.06
C LEU A 34 12.90 6.69 4.21
N THR A 35 11.76 6.02 4.23
CA THR A 35 11.47 4.96 5.20
C THR A 35 12.47 3.81 5.05
N THR A 36 12.74 3.37 3.82
CA THR A 36 13.72 2.32 3.53
C THR A 36 15.12 2.69 4.01
N ALA A 37 15.59 3.89 3.67
CA ALA A 37 16.89 4.39 4.12
C ALA A 37 16.97 4.47 5.64
N SER A 38 15.91 4.95 6.30
CA SER A 38 15.86 5.05 7.76
C SER A 38 15.95 3.69 8.43
N PHE A 39 15.22 2.69 7.97
CA PHE A 39 15.25 1.34 8.54
C PHE A 39 16.57 0.61 8.27
N LEU A 40 17.22 0.87 7.13
CA LEU A 40 18.58 0.43 6.87
C LEU A 40 19.56 1.01 7.90
N ILE A 41 19.51 2.34 8.12
CA ILE A 41 20.37 3.02 9.09
C ILE A 41 20.09 2.55 10.52
N LEU A 42 18.82 2.33 10.89
CA LEU A 42 18.44 1.77 12.19
C LEU A 42 19.08 0.41 12.44
N GLY A 43 18.97 -0.50 11.48
CA GLY A 43 19.51 -1.84 11.61
C GLY A 43 21.04 -1.86 11.66
N VAL A 44 21.72 -1.08 10.82
CA VAL A 44 23.19 -0.94 10.82
C VAL A 44 23.67 -0.30 12.15
N SER A 45 23.00 0.77 12.60
CA SER A 45 23.34 1.42 13.86
C SER A 45 23.19 0.48 15.05
N ALA A 46 22.07 -0.28 15.10
CA ALA A 46 21.84 -1.27 16.15
C ALA A 46 22.92 -2.36 16.16
N TYR A 47 23.32 -2.85 14.98
CA TYR A 47 24.40 -3.85 14.85
C TYR A 47 25.71 -3.37 15.49
N HIS A 48 26.13 -2.12 15.21
CA HIS A 48 27.36 -1.56 15.80
C HIS A 48 27.21 -1.22 17.28
N LEU A 49 26.04 -0.76 17.73
CA LEU A 49 25.76 -0.52 19.15
C LEU A 49 25.86 -1.80 19.98
N ILE A 50 25.33 -2.92 19.49
CA ILE A 50 25.44 -4.23 20.15
C ILE A 50 26.91 -4.64 20.31
N ARG A 51 27.74 -4.33 19.33
CA ARG A 51 29.18 -4.62 19.31
C ARG A 51 30.02 -3.58 20.06
N LYS A 52 29.39 -2.54 20.60
CA LYS A 52 30.06 -1.42 21.28
C LYS A 52 31.13 -0.72 20.42
N GLN A 53 30.87 -0.62 19.11
CA GLN A 53 31.75 0.02 18.13
C GLN A 53 31.26 1.43 17.85
N ASN A 54 32.13 2.44 17.98
CA ASN A 54 31.82 3.86 17.72
C ASN A 54 30.45 4.31 18.29
N VAL A 55 30.23 3.98 19.56
CA VAL A 55 28.90 4.09 20.23
C VAL A 55 28.29 5.47 20.06
N ASP A 56 29.03 6.56 20.25
CA ASP A 56 28.50 7.92 20.16
C ASP A 56 28.00 8.28 18.76
N PHE A 57 28.73 7.81 17.73
CA PHE A 57 28.30 7.99 16.33
C PHE A 57 27.02 7.22 16.05
N PHE A 58 26.98 5.93 16.36
CA PHE A 58 25.82 5.09 16.05
C PHE A 58 24.61 5.39 16.93
N LYS A 59 24.77 5.95 18.15
CA LYS A 59 23.66 6.51 18.91
C LYS A 59 22.98 7.67 18.18
N ARG A 60 23.75 8.64 17.71
CA ARG A 60 23.21 9.78 16.93
C ARG A 60 22.56 9.31 15.64
N SER A 61 23.21 8.39 14.92
CA SER A 61 22.68 7.80 13.70
C SER A 61 21.34 7.09 13.94
N PHE A 62 21.24 6.28 15.00
CA PHE A 62 20.02 5.58 15.40
C PHE A 62 18.90 6.58 15.75
N GLN A 63 19.20 7.63 16.54
CA GLN A 63 18.25 8.67 16.92
C GLN A 63 17.69 9.41 15.69
N THR A 64 18.59 9.87 14.82
CA THR A 64 18.18 10.57 13.58
C THR A 64 17.34 9.67 12.69
N ALA A 65 17.75 8.42 12.47
CA ALA A 65 17.02 7.47 11.65
C ALA A 65 15.66 7.10 12.25
N THR A 66 15.53 7.07 13.58
CA THR A 66 14.24 6.86 14.27
C THR A 66 13.25 7.99 13.94
N ILE A 67 13.70 9.24 14.05
CA ILE A 67 12.85 10.42 13.82
C ILE A 67 12.46 10.49 12.34
N VAL A 68 13.43 10.38 11.44
CA VAL A 68 13.17 10.42 9.98
C VAL A 68 12.29 9.26 9.56
N GLY A 69 12.53 8.05 10.10
CA GLY A 69 11.74 6.86 9.82
C GLY A 69 10.29 6.98 10.26
N LEU A 70 10.04 7.58 11.43
CA LEU A 70 8.67 7.82 11.91
C LEU A 70 7.96 8.85 11.02
N VAL A 71 8.60 9.98 10.73
CA VAL A 71 8.00 11.01 9.86
C VAL A 71 7.72 10.42 8.47
N ALA A 72 8.71 9.74 7.87
CA ALA A 72 8.58 9.19 6.53
C ALA A 72 7.48 8.11 6.46
N SER A 73 7.42 7.17 7.41
CA SER A 73 6.37 6.14 7.44
C SER A 73 4.98 6.72 7.68
N THR A 74 4.86 7.80 8.45
CA THR A 74 3.60 8.54 8.61
C THR A 74 3.18 9.21 7.30
N LEU A 75 4.11 9.80 6.55
CA LEU A 75 3.84 10.37 5.23
C LEU A 75 3.45 9.28 4.21
N VAL A 76 4.08 8.11 4.26
CA VAL A 76 3.67 6.94 3.44
C VAL A 76 2.23 6.55 3.73
N PHE A 77 1.83 6.52 5.01
CA PHE A 77 0.46 6.19 5.41
C PHE A 77 -0.56 7.18 4.82
N PHE A 78 -0.38 8.47 5.02
CA PHE A 78 -1.31 9.48 4.48
C PHE A 78 -1.28 9.52 2.94
N GLY A 79 -0.10 9.44 2.34
CA GLY A 79 0.02 9.35 0.89
C GLY A 79 -0.63 8.09 0.32
N GLY A 80 -0.55 6.96 1.04
CA GLY A 80 -1.23 5.71 0.68
C GLY A 80 -2.74 5.83 0.72
N HIS A 81 -3.30 6.47 1.75
CA HIS A 81 -4.73 6.74 1.86
C HIS A 81 -5.23 7.59 0.68
N THR A 82 -4.56 8.72 0.39
CA THR A 82 -4.92 9.58 -0.75
C THR A 82 -4.78 8.85 -2.09
N ASN A 83 -3.75 8.00 -2.26
CA ASN A 83 -3.63 7.13 -3.45
C ASN A 83 -4.77 6.12 -3.56
N GLY A 84 -5.24 5.57 -2.43
CA GLY A 84 -6.39 4.68 -2.38
C GLY A 84 -7.68 5.36 -2.87
N GLN A 85 -7.94 6.58 -2.40
CA GLN A 85 -9.08 7.38 -2.85
C GLN A 85 -9.01 7.72 -4.33
N TYR A 86 -7.86 8.16 -4.81
CA TYR A 86 -7.65 8.41 -6.23
C TYR A 86 -7.84 7.13 -7.07
N MET A 87 -7.41 5.98 -6.57
CA MET A 87 -7.62 4.69 -7.24
C MET A 87 -9.09 4.28 -7.24
N PHE A 88 -9.84 4.54 -6.18
CA PHE A 88 -11.29 4.32 -6.13
C PHE A 88 -12.01 5.07 -7.24
N GLU A 89 -11.66 6.34 -7.47
CA GLU A 89 -12.28 7.18 -8.50
C GLU A 89 -11.87 6.79 -9.92
N THR A 90 -10.59 6.46 -10.12
CA THR A 90 -10.00 6.30 -11.47
C THR A 90 -9.79 4.87 -11.92
N GLN A 91 -9.70 3.91 -10.99
CA GLN A 91 -9.44 2.49 -11.24
C GLN A 91 -10.31 1.61 -10.33
N PRO A 92 -11.65 1.66 -10.46
CA PRO A 92 -12.56 0.99 -9.54
C PRO A 92 -12.35 -0.54 -9.50
N MET A 93 -12.10 -1.19 -10.64
CA MET A 93 -11.79 -2.62 -10.68
C MET A 93 -10.56 -2.97 -9.82
N LYS A 94 -9.48 -2.18 -9.91
CA LYS A 94 -8.29 -2.37 -9.10
C LYS A 94 -8.59 -2.18 -7.62
N PHE A 95 -9.31 -1.12 -7.25
CA PHE A 95 -9.69 -0.84 -5.87
C PHE A 95 -10.49 -1.99 -5.26
N SER A 96 -11.52 -2.47 -5.96
CA SER A 96 -12.38 -3.55 -5.47
C SER A 96 -11.65 -4.90 -5.41
N SER A 97 -10.72 -5.14 -6.35
CA SER A 97 -9.94 -6.38 -6.38
C SER A 97 -8.92 -6.49 -5.23
N ILE A 98 -8.29 -5.39 -4.81
CA ILE A 98 -7.36 -5.41 -3.66
C ILE A 98 -8.05 -5.64 -2.32
N GLU A 99 -9.35 -5.35 -2.27
CA GLU A 99 -10.18 -5.58 -1.09
C GLU A 99 -10.98 -6.88 -1.15
N ALA A 100 -10.90 -7.62 -2.26
CA ALA A 100 -11.72 -8.79 -2.54
C ALA A 100 -13.22 -8.49 -2.38
N HIS A 101 -13.63 -7.28 -2.84
CA HIS A 101 -14.99 -6.77 -2.72
C HIS A 101 -15.81 -7.20 -3.93
N TRP A 102 -16.53 -8.30 -3.81
CA TRP A 102 -17.22 -8.94 -4.92
C TRP A 102 -18.54 -8.27 -5.32
N GLU A 103 -19.34 -7.89 -4.35
CA GLU A 103 -20.68 -7.35 -4.53
C GLU A 103 -20.72 -5.89 -4.08
N THR A 104 -21.41 -5.04 -4.82
CA THR A 104 -21.64 -3.63 -4.44
C THR A 104 -22.34 -3.54 -3.11
N SER A 105 -21.87 -2.68 -2.22
CA SER A 105 -22.50 -2.46 -0.91
C SER A 105 -22.37 -1.02 -0.42
N GLN A 106 -23.34 -0.63 0.40
CA GLN A 106 -23.43 0.68 1.05
C GLN A 106 -24.11 0.52 2.42
N PRO A 107 -23.42 0.76 3.53
CA PRO A 107 -21.96 0.95 3.64
C PRO A 107 -21.18 -0.30 3.26
N ALA A 108 -19.93 -0.12 2.86
CA ALA A 108 -19.01 -1.23 2.56
C ALA A 108 -18.09 -1.51 3.75
N ASP A 109 -18.04 -2.78 4.14
CA ASP A 109 -17.24 -3.24 5.27
C ASP A 109 -15.81 -3.56 4.84
N PHE A 110 -14.84 -3.18 5.66
CA PHE A 110 -13.45 -3.53 5.45
C PHE A 110 -13.18 -4.94 5.99
N SER A 111 -12.77 -5.85 5.12
CA SER A 111 -12.35 -7.20 5.53
C SER A 111 -10.90 -7.18 6.01
N ILE A 112 -10.66 -7.51 7.29
CA ILE A 112 -9.30 -7.62 7.83
C ILE A 112 -8.56 -8.79 7.18
N LEU A 113 -9.26 -9.91 7.00
CA LEU A 113 -8.72 -11.12 6.40
C LEU A 113 -9.81 -11.84 5.61
N THR A 114 -9.57 -12.07 4.34
CA THR A 114 -10.39 -12.95 3.49
C THR A 114 -9.63 -14.23 3.22
N ILE A 115 -10.18 -15.35 3.69
CA ILE A 115 -9.69 -16.70 3.40
C ILE A 115 -10.71 -17.36 2.48
N GLY A 116 -10.30 -17.72 1.27
CA GLY A 116 -11.19 -18.36 0.30
C GLY A 116 -10.58 -18.44 -1.08
N ASP A 117 -11.35 -18.86 -2.06
CA ASP A 117 -10.92 -18.83 -3.44
C ASP A 117 -11.00 -17.41 -4.00
N LEU A 118 -9.85 -16.79 -4.13
CA LEU A 118 -9.68 -15.49 -4.76
C LEU A 118 -9.40 -15.63 -6.28
N SER A 119 -9.65 -16.81 -6.87
CA SER A 119 -9.34 -17.08 -8.29
C SER A 119 -10.26 -16.37 -9.29
N GLY A 120 -11.33 -15.72 -8.81
CA GLY A 120 -12.34 -15.09 -9.64
C GLY A 120 -13.43 -16.05 -10.12
N LYS A 121 -13.34 -17.35 -9.83
CA LYS A 121 -14.38 -18.32 -10.14
C LYS A 121 -15.42 -18.35 -9.02
N ARG A 122 -16.64 -18.01 -9.38
CA ARG A 122 -17.79 -17.78 -8.50
C ARG A 122 -18.22 -18.99 -7.63
N GLU A 123 -17.62 -20.15 -7.78
CA GLU A 123 -18.15 -21.42 -7.28
C GLU A 123 -17.50 -21.98 -6.02
N VAL A 124 -16.43 -21.36 -5.51
CA VAL A 124 -15.74 -21.91 -4.35
C VAL A 124 -15.91 -20.98 -3.15
N TRP A 125 -16.57 -21.51 -2.14
CA TRP A 125 -16.62 -21.12 -0.73
C TRP A 125 -15.72 -19.93 -0.38
N SER A 126 -16.13 -18.71 -0.73
CA SER A 126 -15.57 -17.55 -0.07
C SER A 126 -16.01 -17.66 1.39
N PHE A 127 -15.13 -18.06 2.27
CA PHE A 127 -15.27 -17.70 3.66
C PHE A 127 -15.18 -16.17 3.69
N ARG A 128 -16.30 -15.55 3.37
CA ARG A 128 -16.51 -14.16 3.68
C ARG A 128 -16.42 -14.10 5.19
N THR A 129 -15.27 -13.75 5.72
CA THR A 129 -15.12 -13.40 7.13
C THR A 129 -15.79 -12.05 7.36
N SER A 130 -17.04 -11.90 6.89
CA SER A 130 -17.92 -10.79 7.21
C SER A 130 -18.13 -10.66 8.73
N GLN A 131 -17.76 -11.68 9.49
CA GLN A 131 -17.75 -11.66 10.96
C GLN A 131 -16.53 -10.97 11.59
N ILE A 132 -15.47 -10.67 10.83
CA ILE A 132 -14.27 -9.94 11.30
C ILE A 132 -14.07 -8.67 10.46
N GLY A 133 -15.09 -8.20 9.78
CA GLY A 133 -15.10 -6.93 9.07
C GLY A 133 -15.31 -5.77 10.03
N ILE A 134 -14.73 -4.62 9.74
CA ILE A 134 -15.03 -3.38 10.43
C ILE A 134 -16.09 -2.64 9.60
N PRO A 135 -17.33 -2.48 10.13
CA PRO A 135 -18.41 -1.90 9.36
C PRO A 135 -18.10 -0.49 8.85
N GLY A 136 -18.41 -0.22 7.59
CA GLY A 136 -18.27 1.10 6.96
C GLY A 136 -16.83 1.59 6.75
N VAL A 137 -15.81 0.85 7.21
CA VAL A 137 -14.41 1.32 7.09
C VAL A 137 -13.93 1.30 5.65
N LEU A 138 -14.39 0.38 4.81
CA LEU A 138 -14.04 0.41 3.38
C LEU A 138 -14.63 1.64 2.69
N SER A 139 -15.88 2.00 3.02
CA SER A 139 -16.51 3.25 2.57
C SER A 139 -15.71 4.48 2.99
N PHE A 140 -15.23 4.52 4.24
CA PHE A 140 -14.38 5.61 4.72
C PHE A 140 -13.04 5.67 3.99
N LEU A 141 -12.40 4.53 3.74
CA LEU A 141 -11.14 4.47 3.00
C LEU A 141 -11.31 4.93 1.55
N ALA A 142 -12.47 4.64 0.93
CA ALA A 142 -12.79 5.02 -0.44
C ALA A 142 -13.03 6.52 -0.60
N CYS A 143 -13.84 7.13 0.26
CA CYS A 143 -14.36 8.49 0.05
C CYS A 143 -14.48 9.35 1.32
N ASN A 144 -13.77 9.03 2.40
CA ASN A 144 -13.84 9.74 3.69
C ASN A 144 -15.26 9.85 4.26
N ASN A 145 -16.15 8.93 3.89
CA ASN A 145 -17.53 8.85 4.36
C ASN A 145 -17.88 7.40 4.69
N PHE A 146 -18.40 7.14 5.88
CA PHE A 146 -18.76 5.79 6.33
C PHE A 146 -19.98 5.18 5.62
N ASP A 147 -20.72 5.97 4.85
CA ASP A 147 -21.91 5.54 4.11
C ASP A 147 -21.73 5.73 2.58
N CYS A 148 -20.52 5.59 2.09
CA CYS A 148 -20.21 5.64 0.68
C CYS A 148 -20.44 4.26 0.02
N GLU A 149 -21.10 4.25 -1.14
CA GLU A 149 -21.21 3.04 -1.96
C GLU A 149 -19.86 2.64 -2.51
N VAL A 150 -19.49 1.38 -2.36
CA VAL A 150 -18.33 0.79 -3.01
C VAL A 150 -18.81 -0.29 -3.97
N ARG A 151 -18.44 -0.11 -5.24
CA ARG A 151 -18.84 -1.02 -6.32
C ARG A 151 -18.08 -2.34 -6.23
N GLY A 152 -18.79 -3.44 -6.41
CA GLY A 152 -18.24 -4.79 -6.43
C GLY A 152 -17.58 -5.14 -7.76
N VAL A 153 -16.62 -6.08 -7.71
CA VAL A 153 -15.92 -6.60 -8.89
C VAL A 153 -16.89 -7.14 -9.94
N ASN A 154 -17.98 -7.80 -9.51
CA ASN A 154 -18.95 -8.40 -10.42
C ASN A 154 -19.68 -7.34 -11.27
N ASP A 155 -20.09 -6.23 -10.65
CA ASP A 155 -20.80 -5.15 -11.35
C ASP A 155 -19.88 -4.39 -12.30
N ILE A 156 -18.62 -4.18 -11.88
CA ILE A 156 -17.62 -3.53 -12.74
C ILE A 156 -17.25 -4.41 -13.94
N GLN A 157 -17.14 -5.73 -13.73
CA GLN A 157 -16.89 -6.70 -14.80
C GLN A 157 -18.02 -6.67 -15.84
N ALA A 158 -19.28 -6.69 -15.39
CA ALA A 158 -20.44 -6.61 -16.29
C ALA A 158 -20.48 -5.31 -17.10
N GLU A 159 -20.13 -4.17 -16.50
CA GLU A 159 -19.99 -2.90 -17.19
C GLU A 159 -18.88 -2.91 -18.24
N TYR A 160 -17.70 -3.49 -17.90
CA TYR A 160 -16.59 -3.57 -18.84
C TYR A 160 -16.90 -4.51 -20.01
N GLU A 161 -17.58 -5.62 -19.77
CA GLU A 161 -18.06 -6.49 -20.85
C GLU A 161 -19.04 -5.78 -21.78
N ALA A 162 -19.92 -4.97 -21.23
CA ALA A 162 -20.87 -4.18 -22.03
C ALA A 162 -20.17 -3.07 -22.85
N THR A 163 -19.09 -2.50 -22.31
CA THR A 163 -18.39 -1.35 -22.92
C THR A 163 -17.33 -1.77 -23.92
N TYR A 164 -16.51 -2.77 -23.54
CA TYR A 164 -15.30 -3.18 -24.30
C TYR A 164 -15.45 -4.53 -25.00
N GLY A 165 -16.59 -5.21 -24.81
CA GLY A 165 -16.88 -6.53 -25.37
C GLY A 165 -16.61 -7.67 -24.39
N PRO A 166 -16.95 -8.92 -24.79
CA PRO A 166 -16.78 -10.09 -23.93
C PRO A 166 -15.30 -10.34 -23.62
N GLY A 167 -14.97 -10.46 -22.33
CA GLY A 167 -13.60 -10.69 -21.85
C GLY A 167 -13.54 -10.77 -20.35
N ASP A 168 -12.43 -11.26 -19.83
CA ASP A 168 -12.13 -11.26 -18.38
C ASP A 168 -11.26 -10.04 -18.04
N TYR A 169 -11.85 -9.10 -17.34
CA TYR A 169 -11.22 -7.83 -16.93
C TYR A 169 -10.80 -7.82 -15.47
N ILE A 170 -10.99 -8.95 -14.77
CA ILE A 170 -10.64 -9.07 -13.35
C ILE A 170 -9.15 -9.36 -13.22
N PRO A 171 -8.39 -8.52 -12.51
CA PRO A 171 -6.97 -8.79 -12.26
C PRO A 171 -6.80 -10.04 -11.38
N LEU A 172 -5.58 -10.61 -11.33
CA LEU A 172 -5.30 -11.79 -10.52
C LEU A 172 -5.46 -11.46 -9.03
N MET A 173 -6.69 -11.62 -8.53
CA MET A 173 -7.15 -11.13 -7.24
C MET A 173 -6.36 -11.70 -6.06
N VAL A 174 -5.97 -12.98 -6.11
CA VAL A 174 -5.11 -13.60 -5.08
C VAL A 174 -3.83 -12.79 -4.86
N VAL A 175 -3.17 -12.43 -5.95
CA VAL A 175 -1.89 -11.69 -5.89
C VAL A 175 -2.11 -10.25 -5.45
N THR A 176 -3.12 -9.56 -6.01
CA THR A 176 -3.41 -8.16 -5.68
C THR A 176 -3.83 -8.01 -4.22
N TYR A 177 -4.70 -8.88 -3.74
CA TYR A 177 -5.17 -8.89 -2.36
C TYR A 177 -4.05 -9.09 -1.35
N TRP A 178 -3.26 -10.15 -1.49
CA TRP A 178 -2.18 -10.43 -0.56
C TRP A 178 -1.02 -9.44 -0.65
N ALA A 179 -0.68 -8.97 -1.85
CA ALA A 179 0.32 -7.93 -2.04
C ALA A 179 -0.08 -6.65 -1.30
N PHE A 180 -1.36 -6.24 -1.39
CA PHE A 180 -1.87 -5.09 -0.65
C PHE A 180 -1.81 -5.31 0.86
N ARG A 181 -2.24 -6.47 1.36
CA ARG A 181 -2.21 -6.80 2.80
C ARG A 181 -0.79 -6.80 3.36
N PHE A 182 0.18 -7.39 2.65
CA PHE A 182 1.59 -7.36 3.07
C PHE A 182 2.15 -5.94 3.07
N MET A 183 1.94 -5.18 2.01
CA MET A 183 2.39 -3.79 1.93
C MET A 183 1.85 -2.95 3.10
N MET A 184 0.54 -3.00 3.32
CA MET A 184 -0.14 -2.23 4.35
C MET A 184 0.28 -2.67 5.76
N SER A 185 0.25 -3.97 6.05
CA SER A 185 0.57 -4.50 7.38
C SER A 185 2.01 -4.23 7.77
N ILE A 186 2.97 -4.39 6.84
CA ILE A 186 4.38 -4.08 7.10
C ILE A 186 4.58 -2.57 7.24
N GLY A 187 3.87 -1.75 6.46
CA GLY A 187 3.88 -0.29 6.60
C GLY A 187 3.46 0.15 8.00
N PHE A 188 2.35 -0.36 8.50
CA PHE A 188 1.89 -0.11 9.88
C PHE A 188 2.89 -0.62 10.92
N LEU A 189 3.45 -1.80 10.71
CA LEU A 189 4.47 -2.36 11.60
C LEU A 189 5.70 -1.44 11.67
N MET A 190 6.18 -0.94 10.54
CA MET A 190 7.32 -0.02 10.50
C MET A 190 7.01 1.30 11.24
N MET A 191 5.84 1.89 11.02
CA MET A 191 5.43 3.09 11.72
C MET A 191 5.36 2.85 13.24
N LEU A 192 4.78 1.73 13.67
CA LEU A 192 4.72 1.33 15.08
C LEU A 192 6.13 1.14 15.67
N LEU A 193 7.02 0.42 14.97
CA LEU A 193 8.39 0.21 15.42
C LEU A 193 9.16 1.53 15.55
N ALA A 194 9.05 2.42 14.57
CA ALA A 194 9.69 3.73 14.64
C ALA A 194 9.16 4.56 15.82
N PHE A 195 7.85 4.50 16.10
CA PHE A 195 7.26 5.13 17.27
C PHE A 195 7.76 4.52 18.60
N LEU A 196 7.82 3.19 18.70
CA LEU A 196 8.35 2.52 19.88
C LEU A 196 9.84 2.82 20.09
N PHE A 197 10.63 2.89 19.02
CA PHE A 197 12.03 3.29 19.10
C PHE A 197 12.15 4.74 19.57
N LEU A 198 11.30 5.66 19.09
CA LEU A 198 11.29 7.04 19.56
C LEU A 198 11.03 7.13 21.07
N LEU A 199 10.07 6.37 21.60
CA LEU A 199 9.82 6.31 23.03
C LEU A 199 11.02 5.74 23.79
N ALA A 200 11.69 4.74 23.23
CA ALA A 200 12.86 4.10 23.84
C ALA A 200 14.09 5.04 23.92
N LEU A 201 14.19 6.07 23.06
CA LEU A 201 15.30 7.04 23.07
C LEU A 201 15.44 7.78 24.41
N ARG A 202 14.37 7.82 25.22
CA ARG A 202 14.38 8.46 26.56
C ARG A 202 15.13 7.65 27.60
N GLY A 203 15.45 6.38 27.31
CA GLY A 203 16.10 5.45 28.23
C GLY A 203 17.45 4.96 27.74
N ASN A 204 17.99 3.97 28.43
CA ASN A 204 19.26 3.30 28.07
C ASN A 204 19.00 2.19 27.02
N TYR A 205 18.55 2.59 25.83
CA TYR A 205 18.11 1.68 24.77
C TYR A 205 19.26 0.86 24.17
N GLU A 206 20.48 1.38 24.15
CA GLU A 206 21.66 0.69 23.60
C GLU A 206 22.03 -0.59 24.34
N ASN A 207 21.61 -0.72 25.62
CA ASN A 207 21.81 -1.92 26.43
C ASN A 207 20.54 -2.78 26.54
N ALA A 208 19.45 -2.41 25.85
CA ALA A 208 18.19 -3.13 25.92
C ALA A 208 18.27 -4.49 25.20
N LYS A 209 17.65 -5.52 25.80
CA LYS A 209 17.65 -6.89 25.21
C LYS A 209 17.01 -6.97 23.84
N TRP A 210 16.06 -6.09 23.51
CA TRP A 210 15.38 -6.05 22.21
C TRP A 210 16.27 -5.49 21.10
N MET A 211 17.35 -4.75 21.42
CA MET A 211 18.26 -4.17 20.44
C MET A 211 18.81 -5.22 19.46
N LYS A 212 19.01 -6.47 19.92
CA LYS A 212 19.49 -7.60 19.09
C LYS A 212 18.56 -7.95 17.90
N TRP A 213 17.30 -7.55 17.96
CA TRP A 213 16.32 -7.80 16.90
C TRP A 213 16.25 -6.67 15.86
N VAL A 214 16.74 -5.48 16.21
CA VAL A 214 16.67 -4.31 15.32
C VAL A 214 17.43 -4.49 14.00
N PRO A 215 18.58 -5.19 13.91
CA PRO A 215 19.22 -5.42 12.61
C PRO A 215 18.31 -6.14 11.59
N TYR A 216 17.37 -6.93 12.04
CA TYR A 216 16.45 -7.66 11.15
C TYR A 216 15.34 -6.78 10.56
N VAL A 217 15.06 -5.59 11.13
CA VAL A 217 14.03 -4.69 10.58
C VAL A 217 14.42 -4.12 9.21
N ILE A 218 15.69 -4.24 8.82
CA ILE A 218 16.17 -3.85 7.48
C ILE A 218 15.35 -4.49 6.35
N VAL A 219 14.86 -5.71 6.56
CA VAL A 219 14.14 -6.48 5.53
C VAL A 219 12.72 -5.94 5.30
N LEU A 220 12.10 -5.33 6.32
CA LEU A 220 10.70 -4.91 6.28
C LEU A 220 10.37 -3.97 5.10
N PRO A 221 11.08 -2.84 4.90
CA PRO A 221 10.74 -1.93 3.82
C PRO A 221 10.93 -2.53 2.43
N TYR A 222 11.86 -3.48 2.25
CA TYR A 222 12.03 -4.16 0.97
C TYR A 222 10.82 -5.04 0.65
N ILE A 223 10.32 -5.80 1.63
CA ILE A 223 9.12 -6.63 1.44
C ILE A 223 7.92 -5.73 1.14
N ALA A 224 7.73 -4.62 1.88
CA ALA A 224 6.65 -3.68 1.65
C ALA A 224 6.70 -3.06 0.24
N ASN A 225 7.88 -2.59 -0.19
CA ASN A 225 8.07 -1.99 -1.50
C ASN A 225 7.85 -3.00 -2.64
N MET A 226 8.37 -4.23 -2.51
CA MET A 226 8.13 -5.29 -3.49
C MET A 226 6.65 -5.64 -3.59
N SER A 227 5.97 -5.75 -2.46
CA SER A 227 4.53 -6.00 -2.42
C SER A 227 3.75 -4.87 -3.08
N GLY A 228 4.10 -3.60 -2.81
CA GLY A 228 3.49 -2.44 -3.44
C GLY A 228 3.72 -2.40 -4.96
N TRP A 229 4.91 -2.80 -5.41
CA TRP A 229 5.21 -2.90 -6.84
C TRP A 229 4.40 -4.01 -7.53
N ILE A 230 4.36 -5.21 -6.93
CA ILE A 230 3.53 -6.32 -7.42
C ILE A 230 2.06 -5.89 -7.51
N LEU A 231 1.54 -5.24 -6.48
CA LEU A 231 0.18 -4.69 -6.49
C LEU A 231 -0.05 -3.72 -7.65
N THR A 232 0.91 -2.83 -7.90
CA THR A 232 0.79 -1.82 -8.96
C THR A 232 0.70 -2.48 -10.33
N GLU A 233 1.54 -3.45 -10.60
CA GLU A 233 1.64 -4.12 -11.90
C GLU A 233 0.52 -5.16 -12.12
N MET A 234 0.23 -5.98 -11.13
CA MET A 234 -0.80 -7.01 -11.24
C MET A 234 -2.22 -6.43 -11.16
N GLY A 235 -2.41 -5.40 -10.34
CA GLY A 235 -3.74 -4.79 -10.16
C GLY A 235 -4.22 -3.97 -11.35
N ARG A 236 -3.37 -3.66 -12.33
CA ARG A 236 -3.77 -2.97 -13.57
C ARG A 236 -4.15 -3.91 -14.71
N GLN A 237 -3.86 -5.22 -14.58
CA GLN A 237 -4.17 -6.19 -15.61
C GLN A 237 -5.70 -6.30 -15.81
N PRO A 238 -6.18 -6.59 -17.05
CA PRO A 238 -5.40 -6.84 -18.29
C PRO A 238 -4.92 -5.57 -19.00
N TRP A 239 -5.16 -4.38 -18.46
CA TRP A 239 -4.89 -3.12 -19.12
C TRP A 239 -3.42 -2.68 -19.03
N ILE A 240 -2.88 -2.17 -20.13
CA ILE A 240 -1.71 -1.27 -20.12
C ILE A 240 -2.20 0.16 -19.96
N VAL A 241 -3.19 0.53 -20.77
CA VAL A 241 -3.98 1.76 -20.71
C VAL A 241 -5.45 1.32 -20.81
N GLN A 242 -6.30 1.75 -19.89
CA GLN A 242 -7.70 1.39 -19.89
C GLN A 242 -8.46 2.14 -21.00
N GLY A 243 -9.28 1.44 -21.78
CA GLY A 243 -10.11 1.94 -22.88
C GLY A 243 -9.42 1.82 -24.21
#